data_95331059b7fadab87017a26882aa270b
#
_entry.id   95331059b7fadab87017a26882aa270b
#
_cell.length_a   1.000
_cell.length_b   1.000
_cell.length_c   1.000
_cell.angle_alpha   90.00
_cell.angle_beta   90.00
_cell.angle_gamma   90.00
#
_symmetry.space_group_name_H-M   'P 1'
#
loop_
_entity.id
_entity.type
_entity.pdbx_description
1 polymer ?
#
loop_
_entity_poly.entity_id
_entity_poly.type
_entity_poly.pdbx_seq_one_letter_code
_entity_poly.pdbx_strand_id
1 'polypeptide(L)'
;MGPLDLRIEAGERWALLGPNGSGKTSLLSLAGARRQPFSGTVTVLGEQLGSVDVRVLRRRIGHTSHLLSESIRPEMTVLDAVLTGSRGALESWLTEFSDEERRTAQVRLDDVGCGGLVGRTIGTCSQGERARVMLARALMGRPELLLLDEPAAGLDLPSREALVATLDRAELPAATVLATHHLEELPASTTHAALLRSGRLVAAGPVTEVLAAGPLEACFGMAIDVARRHGRWTATAR
;
A
#
# COMPACT_ATOMS: atom_id res chain seq x y z
N MET A 1 10.93 -17.08 3.10
CA MET A 1 11.48 -16.06 2.18
C MET A 1 12.98 -16.25 2.18
N GLY A 2 13.61 -16.35 1.01
CA GLY A 2 15.08 -16.47 0.87
C GLY A 2 15.78 -15.15 1.22
N PRO A 3 17.13 -15.12 1.18
CA PRO A 3 17.88 -13.90 1.33
C PRO A 3 17.46 -12.91 0.24
N LEU A 4 17.19 -11.67 0.65
CA LEU A 4 16.72 -10.61 -0.20
C LEU A 4 17.46 -9.33 0.18
N ASP A 5 18.08 -8.68 -0.79
CA ASP A 5 18.70 -7.37 -0.65
C ASP A 5 17.90 -6.35 -1.48
N LEU A 6 17.23 -5.44 -0.82
CA LEU A 6 16.40 -4.39 -1.44
C LEU A 6 16.53 -3.11 -0.64
N ARG A 7 16.86 -2.03 -1.33
CA ARG A 7 16.91 -0.69 -0.76
C ARG A 7 15.90 0.20 -1.46
N ILE A 8 15.16 0.96 -0.67
CA ILE A 8 14.15 1.93 -1.11
C ILE A 8 14.49 3.27 -0.49
N GLU A 9 14.64 4.29 -1.33
CA GLU A 9 15.01 5.63 -0.90
C GLU A 9 13.79 6.55 -0.80
N ALA A 10 13.97 7.65 -0.08
CA ALA A 10 12.98 8.72 -0.04
C ALA A 10 12.78 9.32 -1.45
N GLY A 11 11.53 9.60 -1.81
CA GLY A 11 11.16 10.09 -3.15
C GLY A 11 10.81 8.99 -4.14
N GLU A 12 11.05 7.73 -3.81
CA GLU A 12 10.75 6.61 -4.70
C GLU A 12 9.34 6.06 -4.48
N ARG A 13 8.70 5.70 -5.59
CA ARG A 13 7.39 5.01 -5.62
C ARG A 13 7.57 3.63 -6.24
N TRP A 14 7.52 2.62 -5.40
CA TRP A 14 7.83 1.24 -5.76
C TRP A 14 6.59 0.42 -6.03
N ALA A 15 6.64 -0.35 -7.12
CA ALA A 15 5.76 -1.48 -7.39
C ALA A 15 6.43 -2.77 -6.93
N LEU A 16 5.81 -3.50 -6.02
CA LEU A 16 6.24 -4.84 -5.62
C LEU A 16 5.34 -5.86 -6.30
N LEU A 17 5.85 -6.51 -7.34
CA LEU A 17 5.10 -7.39 -8.22
C LEU A 17 5.50 -8.86 -8.07
N GLY A 18 4.60 -9.75 -8.42
CA GLY A 18 4.85 -11.19 -8.48
C GLY A 18 3.58 -12.01 -8.25
N PRO A 19 3.60 -13.29 -8.58
CA PRO A 19 2.46 -14.17 -8.42
C PRO A 19 2.01 -14.29 -6.96
N ASN A 20 0.80 -14.81 -6.75
CA ASN A 20 0.30 -15.08 -5.41
C ASN A 20 1.26 -16.05 -4.67
N GLY A 21 1.48 -15.80 -3.38
CA GLY A 21 2.43 -16.58 -2.59
C GLY A 21 3.92 -16.26 -2.84
N SER A 22 4.26 -15.26 -3.66
CA SER A 22 5.66 -14.89 -3.94
C SER A 22 6.39 -14.23 -2.76
N GLY A 23 5.66 -13.79 -1.71
CA GLY A 23 6.24 -13.17 -0.52
C GLY A 23 6.01 -11.67 -0.38
N LYS A 24 5.23 -11.03 -1.26
CA LYS A 24 4.93 -9.57 -1.22
C LYS A 24 4.42 -9.11 0.14
N THR A 25 3.34 -9.71 0.64
CA THR A 25 2.75 -9.41 1.97
C THR A 25 3.76 -9.65 3.10
N SER A 26 4.61 -10.68 2.99
CA SER A 26 5.64 -10.93 3.99
C SER A 26 6.69 -9.83 4.02
N LEU A 27 7.13 -9.35 2.85
CA LEU A 27 8.07 -8.22 2.73
C LEU A 27 7.45 -6.93 3.27
N LEU A 28 6.20 -6.62 2.89
CA LEU A 28 5.49 -5.47 3.43
C LEU A 28 5.27 -5.56 4.94
N SER A 29 5.05 -6.78 5.48
CA SER A 29 4.93 -6.98 6.93
C SER A 29 6.23 -6.71 7.68
N LEU A 30 7.39 -7.01 7.07
CA LEU A 30 8.71 -6.63 7.60
C LEU A 30 8.89 -5.11 7.53
N ALA A 31 8.69 -4.50 6.35
CA ALA A 31 8.79 -3.05 6.17
C ALA A 31 7.83 -2.26 7.08
N GLY A 32 6.64 -2.80 7.36
CA GLY A 32 5.66 -2.25 8.29
C GLY A 32 5.95 -2.53 9.77
N ALA A 33 7.11 -3.10 10.10
CA ALA A 33 7.49 -3.51 11.46
C ALA A 33 6.46 -4.42 12.15
N ARG A 34 5.69 -5.20 11.38
CA ARG A 34 4.65 -6.13 11.87
C ARG A 34 5.21 -7.54 12.12
N ARG A 35 6.35 -7.83 11.51
CA ARG A 35 7.11 -9.09 11.70
C ARG A 35 8.58 -8.77 11.93
N GLN A 36 9.26 -9.67 12.62
CA GLN A 36 10.72 -9.65 12.73
C GLN A 36 11.34 -10.54 11.64
N PRO A 37 12.51 -10.18 11.10
CA PRO A 37 13.23 -11.06 10.20
C PRO A 37 13.70 -12.32 10.96
N PHE A 38 13.63 -13.47 10.32
CA PHE A 38 14.18 -14.70 10.89
C PHE A 38 15.72 -14.69 10.88
N SER A 39 16.30 -14.05 9.85
CA SER A 39 17.75 -13.86 9.70
C SER A 39 18.00 -12.60 8.88
N GLY A 40 19.22 -12.05 8.99
CA GLY A 40 19.58 -10.79 8.34
C GLY A 40 19.10 -9.57 9.14
N THR A 41 19.15 -8.40 8.51
CA THR A 41 18.78 -7.11 9.12
C THR A 41 17.73 -6.41 8.26
N VAL A 42 16.79 -5.74 8.92
CA VAL A 42 15.80 -4.88 8.28
C VAL A 42 15.89 -3.51 8.95
N THR A 43 16.14 -2.48 8.15
CA THR A 43 16.14 -1.08 8.58
C THR A 43 14.98 -0.36 7.91
N VAL A 44 14.15 0.34 8.67
CA VAL A 44 13.00 1.09 8.19
C VAL A 44 13.05 2.51 8.74
N LEU A 45 13.03 3.52 7.87
CA LEU A 45 13.13 4.94 8.25
C LEU A 45 14.34 5.23 9.15
N GLY A 46 15.48 4.56 8.88
CA GLY A 46 16.72 4.68 9.63
C GLY A 46 16.79 3.82 10.90
N GLU A 47 15.71 3.15 11.28
CA GLU A 47 15.61 2.35 12.50
C GLU A 47 15.74 0.86 12.22
N GLN A 48 16.67 0.17 12.89
CA GLN A 48 16.83 -1.28 12.75
C GLN A 48 15.79 -2.03 13.58
N LEU A 49 15.06 -2.93 12.95
CA LEU A 49 14.09 -3.80 13.64
C LEU A 49 14.81 -4.67 14.67
N GLY A 50 14.23 -4.76 15.85
CA GLY A 50 14.82 -5.43 17.01
C GLY A 50 15.51 -4.50 18.00
N SER A 51 15.87 -3.27 17.58
CA SER A 51 16.53 -2.26 18.42
C SER A 51 15.65 -1.03 18.71
N VAL A 52 14.45 -0.95 18.10
CA VAL A 52 13.53 0.19 18.21
C VAL A 52 12.19 -0.23 18.80
N ASP A 53 11.51 0.68 19.52
CA ASP A 53 10.09 0.47 19.87
C ASP A 53 9.24 0.51 18.60
N VAL A 54 8.79 -0.65 18.16
CA VAL A 54 7.98 -0.82 16.96
C VAL A 54 6.66 -0.04 17.01
N ARG A 55 6.14 0.31 18.20
CA ARG A 55 4.92 1.12 18.33
C ARG A 55 5.18 2.56 17.89
N VAL A 56 6.36 3.10 18.21
CA VAL A 56 6.78 4.43 17.76
C VAL A 56 7.03 4.42 16.26
N LEU A 57 7.78 3.43 15.77
CA LEU A 57 8.08 3.30 14.35
C LEU A 57 6.80 3.16 13.49
N ARG A 58 5.82 2.36 13.92
CA ARG A 58 4.55 2.15 13.20
C ARG A 58 3.71 3.41 13.03
N ARG A 59 3.84 4.42 13.91
CA ARG A 59 3.14 5.70 13.76
C ARG A 59 3.66 6.51 12.56
N ARG A 60 4.89 6.25 12.13
CA ARG A 60 5.52 6.87 10.97
C ARG A 60 5.24 6.10 9.67
N ILE A 61 4.53 4.97 9.75
CA ILE A 61 4.25 4.09 8.62
C ILE A 61 2.73 4.00 8.40
N GLY A 62 2.28 4.48 7.24
CA GLY A 62 0.94 4.23 6.75
C GLY A 62 0.86 2.82 6.16
N HIS A 63 -0.18 2.08 6.51
CA HIS A 63 -0.36 0.72 5.97
C HIS A 63 -1.83 0.45 5.71
N THR A 64 -2.11 -0.11 4.53
CA THR A 64 -3.41 -0.68 4.20
C THR A 64 -3.24 -2.04 3.52
N SER A 65 -4.19 -2.94 3.78
CA SER A 65 -4.30 -4.25 3.14
C SER A 65 -5.76 -4.68 3.15
N HIS A 66 -6.10 -5.65 2.32
CA HIS A 66 -7.44 -6.23 2.30
C HIS A 66 -7.83 -6.80 3.69
N LEU A 67 -6.94 -7.56 4.32
CA LEU A 67 -7.16 -8.10 5.67
C LEU A 67 -7.40 -7.01 6.72
N LEU A 68 -6.65 -5.90 6.64
CA LEU A 68 -6.84 -4.77 7.54
C LEU A 68 -8.21 -4.13 7.33
N SER A 69 -8.63 -3.99 6.07
CA SER A 69 -9.95 -3.48 5.73
C SER A 69 -11.06 -4.35 6.32
N GLU A 70 -10.97 -5.66 6.21
CA GLU A 70 -11.94 -6.60 6.78
C GLU A 70 -12.00 -6.59 8.30
N SER A 71 -10.89 -6.21 8.97
CA SER A 71 -10.81 -6.13 10.42
C SER A 71 -11.51 -4.89 11.01
N ILE A 72 -11.87 -3.90 10.19
CA ILE A 72 -12.63 -2.73 10.64
C ILE A 72 -14.10 -3.14 10.80
N ARG A 73 -14.67 -2.84 11.97
CA ARG A 73 -16.05 -3.19 12.27
C ARG A 73 -17.03 -2.47 11.36
N PRO A 74 -18.03 -3.18 10.80
CA PRO A 74 -19.00 -2.61 9.87
C PRO A 74 -19.79 -1.43 10.44
N GLU A 75 -20.01 -1.40 11.75
CA GLU A 75 -20.79 -0.38 12.48
C GLU A 75 -19.97 0.91 12.71
N MET A 76 -18.65 0.85 12.58
CA MET A 76 -17.79 2.03 12.77
C MET A 76 -18.09 3.09 11.70
N THR A 77 -18.15 4.36 12.11
CA THR A 77 -18.31 5.44 11.13
C THR A 77 -17.04 5.57 10.24
N VAL A 78 -17.21 6.08 9.04
CA VAL A 78 -16.09 6.35 8.12
C VAL A 78 -15.08 7.29 8.77
N LEU A 79 -15.54 8.33 9.48
CA LEU A 79 -14.67 9.25 10.20
C LEU A 79 -13.86 8.55 11.29
N ASP A 80 -14.52 7.75 12.13
CA ASP A 80 -13.83 7.04 13.21
C ASP A 80 -12.83 6.03 12.67
N ALA A 81 -13.18 5.33 11.58
CA ALA A 81 -12.24 4.43 10.92
C ALA A 81 -10.96 5.14 10.47
N VAL A 82 -11.07 6.34 9.89
CA VAL A 82 -9.90 7.14 9.48
C VAL A 82 -9.11 7.61 10.70
N LEU A 83 -9.78 8.10 11.74
CA LEU A 83 -9.16 8.56 12.99
C LEU A 83 -8.28 7.49 13.65
N THR A 84 -8.67 6.21 13.60
CA THR A 84 -7.84 5.10 14.14
C THR A 84 -6.45 5.03 13.51
N GLY A 85 -6.28 5.58 12.30
CA GLY A 85 -5.00 5.64 11.59
C GLY A 85 -3.94 6.44 12.33
N SER A 86 -4.30 7.51 13.05
CA SER A 86 -3.36 8.35 13.80
C SER A 86 -2.63 7.60 14.93
N ARG A 87 -3.23 6.52 15.42
CA ARG A 87 -2.70 5.70 16.52
C ARG A 87 -2.13 4.36 16.05
N GLY A 88 -2.27 4.03 14.76
CA GLY A 88 -1.93 2.69 14.24
C GLY A 88 -2.79 1.56 14.83
N ALA A 89 -3.93 1.92 15.46
CA ALA A 89 -4.86 1.01 16.12
C ALA A 89 -6.00 0.60 15.17
N LEU A 90 -6.73 -0.46 15.50
CA LEU A 90 -7.95 -0.87 14.79
C LEU A 90 -9.22 -0.43 15.50
N GLU A 91 -9.10 0.02 16.74
CA GLU A 91 -10.21 0.35 17.62
C GLU A 91 -9.95 1.65 18.37
N SER A 92 -11.02 2.40 18.63
CA SER A 92 -10.97 3.72 19.27
C SER A 92 -11.70 3.83 20.58
N TRP A 93 -12.08 2.70 21.20
CA TRP A 93 -13.03 2.63 22.34
C TRP A 93 -12.73 3.52 23.56
N LEU A 94 -11.46 3.88 23.75
CA LEU A 94 -11.02 4.64 24.93
C LEU A 94 -10.26 5.91 24.53
N THR A 95 -10.35 6.33 23.27
CA THR A 95 -9.54 7.46 22.80
C THR A 95 -10.45 8.60 22.36
N GLU A 96 -10.39 9.71 23.06
CA GLU A 96 -10.94 10.97 22.58
C GLU A 96 -9.99 11.52 21.51
N PHE A 97 -10.54 11.86 20.36
CA PHE A 97 -9.84 12.53 19.27
C PHE A 97 -10.10 14.04 19.36
N SER A 98 -9.04 14.82 19.20
CA SER A 98 -9.13 16.28 19.18
C SER A 98 -9.87 16.79 17.94
N ASP A 99 -10.34 18.03 18.01
CA ASP A 99 -10.95 18.71 16.84
C ASP A 99 -9.97 18.84 15.68
N GLU A 100 -8.67 18.96 15.95
CA GLU A 100 -7.63 18.99 14.91
C GLU A 100 -7.50 17.64 14.21
N GLU A 101 -7.51 16.53 14.95
CA GLU A 101 -7.49 15.17 14.36
C GLU A 101 -8.75 14.94 13.51
N ARG A 102 -9.93 15.38 13.96
CA ARG A 102 -11.18 15.28 13.20
C ARG A 102 -11.13 16.11 11.90
N ARG A 103 -10.63 17.34 11.96
CA ARG A 103 -10.40 18.16 10.76
C ARG A 103 -9.42 17.51 9.80
N THR A 104 -8.32 16.96 10.31
CA THR A 104 -7.34 16.24 9.50
C THR A 104 -7.97 15.02 8.83
N ALA A 105 -8.77 14.24 9.56
CA ALA A 105 -9.47 13.08 9.00
C ALA A 105 -10.45 13.50 7.88
N GLN A 106 -11.18 14.62 8.04
CA GLN A 106 -12.04 15.16 7.00
C GLN A 106 -11.22 15.50 5.74
N VAL A 107 -10.11 16.22 5.89
CA VAL A 107 -9.22 16.57 4.76
C VAL A 107 -8.73 15.31 4.05
N ARG A 108 -8.31 14.28 4.79
CA ARG A 108 -7.86 13.01 4.18
C ARG A 108 -8.98 12.28 3.44
N LEU A 109 -10.22 12.36 3.93
CA LEU A 109 -11.38 11.83 3.22
C LEU A 109 -11.70 12.64 1.95
N ASP A 110 -11.55 13.95 1.99
CA ASP A 110 -11.72 14.80 0.81
C ASP A 110 -10.64 14.51 -0.25
N ASP A 111 -9.38 14.33 0.15
CA ASP A 111 -8.24 13.98 -0.72
C ASP A 111 -8.49 12.71 -1.54
N VAL A 112 -9.22 11.75 -0.96
CA VAL A 112 -9.55 10.47 -1.62
C VAL A 112 -10.97 10.45 -2.25
N GLY A 113 -11.66 11.59 -2.26
CA GLY A 113 -13.02 11.72 -2.81
C GLY A 113 -14.10 11.00 -1.99
N CYS A 114 -13.91 10.91 -0.68
CA CYS A 114 -14.84 10.26 0.26
C CYS A 114 -15.38 11.22 1.34
N GLY A 115 -15.18 12.53 1.22
CA GLY A 115 -15.61 13.51 2.23
C GLY A 115 -17.10 13.49 2.54
N GLY A 116 -17.96 13.22 1.56
CA GLY A 116 -19.40 13.07 1.77
C GLY A 116 -19.82 11.80 2.54
N LEU A 117 -18.89 10.90 2.86
CA LEU A 117 -19.18 9.63 3.54
C LEU A 117 -18.98 9.68 5.06
N VAL A 118 -18.57 10.78 5.62
CA VAL A 118 -18.16 10.97 7.03
C VAL A 118 -19.12 10.34 8.04
N GLY A 119 -20.43 10.57 7.87
CA GLY A 119 -21.48 10.05 8.76
C GLY A 119 -21.96 8.64 8.45
N ARG A 120 -21.48 8.02 7.34
CA ARG A 120 -21.87 6.66 6.99
C ARG A 120 -21.05 5.64 7.81
N THR A 121 -21.57 4.43 7.92
CA THR A 121 -20.84 3.32 8.51
C THR A 121 -20.04 2.55 7.43
N ILE A 122 -18.93 1.95 7.82
CA ILE A 122 -18.05 1.17 6.93
C ILE A 122 -18.83 0.06 6.22
N GLY A 123 -19.77 -0.59 6.92
CA GLY A 123 -20.60 -1.65 6.34
C GLY A 123 -21.52 -1.22 5.21
N THR A 124 -21.80 0.09 5.09
CA THR A 124 -22.63 0.65 4.01
C THR A 124 -21.82 1.17 2.82
N CYS A 125 -20.50 1.16 2.91
CA CYS A 125 -19.62 1.60 1.84
C CYS A 125 -19.47 0.51 0.77
N SER A 126 -19.41 0.90 -0.50
CA SER A 126 -18.97 0.00 -1.57
C SER A 126 -17.51 -0.43 -1.35
N GLN A 127 -17.07 -1.50 -2.01
CA GLN A 127 -15.67 -1.94 -1.90
C GLN A 127 -14.68 -0.84 -2.34
N GLY A 128 -15.00 -0.10 -3.41
CA GLY A 128 -14.17 1.01 -3.88
C GLY A 128 -14.15 2.20 -2.93
N GLU A 129 -15.29 2.58 -2.33
CA GLU A 129 -15.34 3.59 -1.26
C GLU A 129 -14.51 3.15 -0.07
N ARG A 130 -14.67 1.90 0.36
CA ARG A 130 -13.94 1.32 1.49
C ARG A 130 -12.43 1.31 1.25
N ALA A 131 -11.97 0.93 0.06
CA ALA A 131 -10.55 0.97 -0.31
C ALA A 131 -9.96 2.39 -0.20
N ARG A 132 -10.68 3.41 -0.69
CA ARG A 132 -10.26 4.81 -0.57
C ARG A 132 -10.30 5.33 0.87
N VAL A 133 -11.30 4.95 1.65
CA VAL A 133 -11.35 5.25 3.10
C VAL A 133 -10.15 4.63 3.83
N MET A 134 -9.75 3.41 3.48
CA MET A 134 -8.56 2.77 4.04
C MET A 134 -7.25 3.46 3.63
N LEU A 135 -7.21 4.04 2.43
CA LEU A 135 -6.09 4.90 2.02
C LEU A 135 -6.06 6.19 2.86
N ALA A 136 -7.20 6.89 3.04
CA ALA A 136 -7.30 8.06 3.92
C ALA A 136 -6.83 7.74 5.34
N ARG A 137 -7.24 6.59 5.88
CA ARG A 137 -6.80 6.07 7.17
C ARG A 137 -5.28 5.89 7.23
N ALA A 138 -4.68 5.30 6.20
CA ALA A 138 -3.23 5.09 6.14
C ALA A 138 -2.45 6.42 6.09
N LEU A 139 -3.04 7.48 5.54
CA LEU A 139 -2.45 8.82 5.42
C LEU A 139 -2.70 9.70 6.66
N MET A 140 -3.52 9.27 7.63
CA MET A 140 -3.96 10.09 8.76
C MET A 140 -2.79 10.60 9.62
N GLY A 141 -1.79 9.77 9.89
CA GLY A 141 -0.62 10.07 10.72
C GLY A 141 0.47 10.88 10.01
N ARG A 142 0.27 11.36 8.79
CA ARG A 142 1.32 11.94 7.93
C ARG A 142 2.54 11.01 7.87
N PRO A 143 2.38 9.77 7.43
CA PRO A 143 3.45 8.79 7.44
C PRO A 143 4.61 9.21 6.55
N GLU A 144 5.81 8.74 6.86
CA GLU A 144 7.01 8.91 6.03
C GLU A 144 7.15 7.78 5.02
N LEU A 145 6.55 6.61 5.31
CA LEU A 145 6.48 5.44 4.45
C LEU A 145 5.02 4.98 4.32
N LEU A 146 4.57 4.77 3.09
CA LEU A 146 3.24 4.22 2.80
C LEU A 146 3.35 2.81 2.19
N LEU A 147 2.69 1.85 2.80
CA LEU A 147 2.66 0.45 2.37
C LEU A 147 1.23 0.07 1.97
N LEU A 148 1.06 -0.31 0.71
CA LEU A 148 -0.23 -0.68 0.12
C LEU A 148 -0.15 -2.15 -0.32
N ASP A 149 -0.85 -3.04 0.38
CA ASP A 149 -0.85 -4.47 0.07
C ASP A 149 -2.15 -4.87 -0.64
N GLU A 150 -2.07 -5.02 -1.95
CA GLU A 150 -3.18 -5.34 -2.86
C GLU A 150 -4.42 -4.43 -2.64
N PRO A 151 -4.26 -3.09 -2.67
CA PRO A 151 -5.33 -2.16 -2.29
C PRO A 151 -6.51 -2.16 -3.27
N ALA A 152 -6.34 -2.68 -4.48
CA ALA A 152 -7.37 -2.78 -5.51
C ALA A 152 -7.98 -4.20 -5.62
N ALA A 153 -7.61 -5.12 -4.74
CA ALA A 153 -8.13 -6.49 -4.78
C ALA A 153 -9.66 -6.51 -4.65
N GLY A 154 -10.31 -7.23 -5.56
CA GLY A 154 -11.78 -7.38 -5.60
C GLY A 154 -12.55 -6.14 -6.06
N LEU A 155 -11.88 -5.08 -6.52
CA LEU A 155 -12.55 -3.90 -7.08
C LEU A 155 -12.99 -4.16 -8.52
N ASP A 156 -14.15 -3.63 -8.88
CA ASP A 156 -14.57 -3.51 -10.28
C ASP A 156 -13.69 -2.47 -11.02
N LEU A 157 -13.77 -2.45 -12.35
CA LEU A 157 -12.96 -1.57 -13.19
C LEU A 157 -13.10 -0.08 -12.81
N PRO A 158 -14.30 0.50 -12.66
CA PRO A 158 -14.43 1.91 -12.28
C PRO A 158 -13.81 2.24 -10.91
N SER A 159 -14.02 1.38 -9.92
CA SER A 159 -13.47 1.57 -8.56
C SER A 159 -11.95 1.46 -8.53
N ARG A 160 -11.37 0.50 -9.28
CA ARG A 160 -9.92 0.35 -9.45
C ARG A 160 -9.31 1.59 -10.10
N GLU A 161 -9.89 2.06 -11.22
CA GLU A 161 -9.39 3.26 -11.91
C GLU A 161 -9.49 4.52 -11.03
N ALA A 162 -10.57 4.65 -10.25
CA ALA A 162 -10.70 5.75 -9.29
C ALA A 162 -9.62 5.69 -8.19
N LEU A 163 -9.30 4.51 -7.67
CA LEU A 163 -8.24 4.33 -6.68
C LEU A 163 -6.87 4.66 -7.26
N VAL A 164 -6.54 4.15 -8.46
CA VAL A 164 -5.26 4.42 -9.12
C VAL A 164 -5.10 5.90 -9.43
N ALA A 165 -6.15 6.56 -9.93
CA ALA A 165 -6.15 8.01 -10.15
C ALA A 165 -5.98 8.80 -8.85
N THR A 166 -6.49 8.29 -7.72
CA THR A 166 -6.27 8.89 -6.40
C THR A 166 -4.80 8.77 -5.99
N LEU A 167 -4.18 7.60 -6.19
CA LEU A 167 -2.76 7.38 -5.89
C LEU A 167 -1.83 8.25 -6.75
N ASP A 168 -2.22 8.59 -7.99
CA ASP A 168 -1.44 9.49 -8.84
C ASP A 168 -1.53 10.96 -8.40
N ARG A 169 -2.67 11.39 -7.85
CA ARG A 169 -2.95 12.80 -7.50
C ARG A 169 -2.66 13.15 -6.05
N ALA A 170 -2.81 12.18 -5.13
CA ALA A 170 -2.62 12.43 -3.71
C ALA A 170 -1.18 12.85 -3.39
N GLU A 171 -1.03 13.75 -2.43
CA GLU A 171 0.26 14.01 -1.78
C GLU A 171 0.65 12.78 -0.97
N LEU A 172 1.29 11.83 -1.64
CA LEU A 172 1.77 10.62 -1.00
C LEU A 172 3.07 10.90 -0.22
N PRO A 173 3.36 10.11 0.82
CA PRO A 173 4.64 10.14 1.52
C PRO A 173 5.83 10.01 0.58
N ALA A 174 6.99 10.47 1.04
CA ALA A 174 8.22 10.44 0.28
C ALA A 174 8.60 9.03 -0.21
N ALA A 175 8.29 7.98 0.57
CA ALA A 175 8.46 6.60 0.15
C ALA A 175 7.10 5.88 0.10
N THR A 176 6.80 5.24 -1.01
CA THR A 176 5.55 4.48 -1.19
C THR A 176 5.84 3.12 -1.84
N VAL A 177 5.30 2.05 -1.28
CA VAL A 177 5.40 0.69 -1.83
C VAL A 177 4.01 0.12 -2.05
N LEU A 178 3.67 -0.15 -3.31
CA LEU A 178 2.43 -0.79 -3.73
C LEU A 178 2.72 -2.24 -4.12
N ALA A 179 2.20 -3.20 -3.37
CA ALA A 179 2.23 -4.60 -3.74
C ALA A 179 0.97 -4.98 -4.51
N THR A 180 1.16 -5.60 -5.65
CA THR A 180 0.09 -6.13 -6.51
C THR A 180 0.61 -7.27 -7.39
N HIS A 181 -0.28 -7.99 -8.04
CA HIS A 181 0.05 -8.94 -9.10
C HIS A 181 -0.46 -8.47 -10.49
N HIS A 182 -1.04 -7.28 -10.56
CA HIS A 182 -1.59 -6.67 -11.78
C HIS A 182 -0.84 -5.40 -12.17
N LEU A 183 -0.30 -5.36 -13.39
CA LEU A 183 0.42 -4.19 -13.89
C LEU A 183 -0.51 -2.98 -14.10
N GLU A 184 -1.78 -3.25 -14.41
CA GLU A 184 -2.82 -2.24 -14.62
C GLU A 184 -3.17 -1.44 -13.36
N GLU A 185 -2.79 -1.93 -12.18
CA GLU A 185 -3.00 -1.25 -10.91
C GLU A 185 -1.89 -0.23 -10.58
N LEU A 186 -0.82 -0.19 -11.39
CA LEU A 186 0.28 0.72 -11.14
C LEU A 186 -0.07 2.15 -11.53
N PRO A 187 0.07 3.11 -10.59
CA PRO A 187 0.02 4.53 -10.92
C PRO A 187 1.07 4.92 -11.96
N ALA A 188 0.76 5.92 -12.79
CA ALA A 188 1.71 6.45 -13.78
C ALA A 188 2.96 7.05 -13.11
N SER A 189 2.82 7.50 -11.87
CA SER A 189 3.87 8.03 -11.01
C SER A 189 4.82 7.00 -10.40
N THR A 190 4.64 5.69 -10.67
CA THR A 190 5.55 4.63 -10.23
C THR A 190 6.93 4.82 -10.85
N THR A 191 7.96 4.89 -10.01
CA THR A 191 9.36 5.14 -10.42
C THR A 191 10.21 3.88 -10.50
N HIS A 192 9.98 2.94 -9.57
CA HIS A 192 10.75 1.72 -9.40
C HIS A 192 9.84 0.50 -9.31
N ALA A 193 10.41 -0.66 -9.58
CA ALA A 193 9.72 -1.93 -9.39
C ALA A 193 10.65 -3.00 -8.81
N ALA A 194 10.07 -3.95 -8.09
CA ALA A 194 10.73 -5.18 -7.65
C ALA A 194 9.85 -6.38 -7.99
N LEU A 195 10.43 -7.39 -8.60
CA LEU A 195 9.77 -8.63 -8.98
C LEU A 195 10.14 -9.74 -8.00
N LEU A 196 9.13 -10.32 -7.37
CA LEU A 196 9.28 -11.44 -6.42
C LEU A 196 8.71 -12.73 -7.00
N ARG A 197 9.48 -13.82 -6.88
CA ARG A 197 9.03 -15.17 -7.20
C ARG A 197 9.52 -16.16 -6.14
N SER A 198 8.62 -16.94 -5.54
CA SER A 198 8.95 -17.97 -4.55
C SER A 198 9.85 -17.46 -3.41
N GLY A 199 9.60 -16.25 -2.92
CA GLY A 199 10.34 -15.62 -1.83
C GLY A 199 11.72 -15.10 -2.22
N ARG A 200 12.04 -14.97 -3.50
CA ARG A 200 13.31 -14.44 -4.02
C ARG A 200 13.08 -13.22 -4.91
N LEU A 201 14.02 -12.30 -4.89
CA LEU A 201 14.06 -11.16 -5.79
C LEU A 201 14.54 -11.63 -7.17
N VAL A 202 13.73 -11.39 -8.20
CA VAL A 202 14.05 -11.70 -9.60
C VAL A 202 14.73 -10.50 -10.27
N ALA A 203 14.18 -9.30 -10.04
CA ALA A 203 14.73 -8.04 -10.55
C ALA A 203 14.25 -6.90 -9.62
N ALA A 204 15.05 -5.83 -9.51
CA ALA A 204 14.68 -4.58 -8.85
C ALA A 204 15.42 -3.41 -9.50
N GLY A 205 14.77 -2.25 -9.57
CA GLY A 205 15.35 -1.03 -10.12
C GLY A 205 14.31 -0.13 -10.78
N PRO A 206 14.74 0.76 -11.71
CA PRO A 206 13.85 1.64 -12.45
C PRO A 206 12.70 0.87 -13.13
N VAL A 207 11.49 1.40 -13.04
CA VAL A 207 10.28 0.70 -13.48
C VAL A 207 10.34 0.30 -14.96
N THR A 208 10.97 1.11 -15.81
CA THR A 208 11.09 0.85 -17.25
C THR A 208 12.05 -0.32 -17.58
N GLU A 209 13.02 -0.59 -16.73
CA GLU A 209 13.96 -1.70 -16.89
C GLU A 209 13.36 -2.99 -16.35
N VAL A 210 12.70 -2.91 -15.21
CA VAL A 210 12.14 -4.08 -14.50
C VAL A 210 10.86 -4.58 -15.19
N LEU A 211 10.00 -3.68 -15.70
CA LEU A 211 8.78 -4.04 -16.42
C LEU A 211 9.04 -4.28 -17.92
N ALA A 212 10.13 -4.95 -18.24
CA ALA A 212 10.42 -5.49 -19.58
C ALA A 212 9.99 -6.97 -19.66
N ALA A 213 9.82 -7.48 -20.89
CA ALA A 213 9.35 -8.85 -21.11
C ALA A 213 10.23 -9.89 -20.39
N GLY A 214 11.55 -9.82 -20.53
CA GLY A 214 12.47 -10.81 -19.94
C GLY A 214 12.33 -10.95 -18.41
N PRO A 215 12.47 -9.89 -17.61
CA PRO A 215 12.28 -9.98 -16.14
C PRO A 215 10.87 -10.44 -15.76
N LEU A 216 9.82 -9.99 -16.46
CA LEU A 216 8.45 -10.41 -16.19
C LEU A 216 8.22 -11.89 -16.53
N GLU A 217 8.71 -12.37 -17.65
CA GLU A 217 8.66 -13.79 -18.02
C GLU A 217 9.39 -14.66 -16.99
N ALA A 218 10.56 -14.23 -16.53
CA ALA A 218 11.29 -14.92 -15.47
C ALA A 218 10.50 -14.95 -14.15
N CYS A 219 9.80 -13.85 -13.82
CA CYS A 219 9.00 -13.75 -12.61
C CYS A 219 7.72 -14.60 -12.69
N PHE A 220 6.94 -14.47 -13.75
CA PHE A 220 5.63 -15.12 -13.89
C PHE A 220 5.70 -16.52 -14.51
N GLY A 221 6.80 -16.88 -15.17
CA GLY A 221 7.03 -18.22 -15.74
C GLY A 221 6.24 -18.48 -17.02
N MET A 222 5.92 -17.44 -17.78
CA MET A 222 5.16 -17.50 -19.02
C MET A 222 5.62 -16.38 -19.95
N ALA A 223 5.43 -16.56 -21.26
CA ALA A 223 5.71 -15.52 -22.25
C ALA A 223 4.72 -14.35 -22.10
N ILE A 224 5.22 -13.13 -22.06
CA ILE A 224 4.44 -11.93 -21.76
C ILE A 224 4.74 -10.82 -22.75
N ASP A 225 3.69 -10.23 -23.32
CA ASP A 225 3.76 -8.94 -24.01
C ASP A 225 3.46 -7.81 -23.03
N VAL A 226 4.34 -6.83 -22.97
CA VAL A 226 4.19 -5.65 -22.12
C VAL A 226 4.03 -4.42 -22.99
N ALA A 227 3.09 -3.57 -22.62
CA ALA A 227 2.88 -2.29 -23.26
C ALA A 227 2.72 -1.18 -22.23
N ARG A 228 3.10 0.05 -22.61
CA ARG A 228 2.81 1.26 -21.83
C ARG A 228 1.97 2.20 -22.67
N ARG A 229 0.74 2.48 -22.22
CA ARG A 229 -0.19 3.37 -22.91
C ARG A 229 -0.69 4.44 -21.94
N HIS A 230 -0.64 5.72 -22.33
CA HIS A 230 -1.05 6.86 -21.48
C HIS A 230 -0.40 6.83 -20.08
N GLY A 231 0.88 6.41 -20.01
CA GLY A 231 1.62 6.29 -18.75
C GLY A 231 1.33 5.01 -17.95
N ARG A 232 0.33 4.22 -18.33
CA ARG A 232 -0.12 2.99 -17.64
C ARG A 232 0.50 1.74 -18.26
N TRP A 233 0.85 0.79 -17.42
CA TRP A 233 1.41 -0.50 -17.83
C TRP A 233 0.29 -1.53 -18.03
N THR A 234 0.45 -2.37 -19.04
CA THR A 234 -0.41 -3.52 -19.32
C THR A 234 0.43 -4.73 -19.68
N ALA A 235 -0.03 -5.92 -19.31
CA ALA A 235 0.62 -7.17 -19.68
C ALA A 235 -0.41 -8.18 -20.16
N THR A 236 -0.08 -8.90 -21.24
CA THR A 236 -0.88 -9.98 -21.78
C THR A 236 -0.01 -11.21 -22.02
N ALA A 237 -0.57 -12.40 -21.82
CA ALA A 237 0.11 -13.64 -22.22
C ALA A 237 0.23 -13.72 -23.73
N ARG A 238 1.37 -14.24 -24.21
CA ARG A 238 1.58 -14.63 -25.63
C ARG A 238 1.15 -16.04 -25.86
#